data_36d692253f5c836d28426554149bc752
#
_entry.id   36d692253f5c836d28426554149bc752
#
_cell.length_a   1.000
_cell.length_b   1.000
_cell.length_c   1.000
_cell.angle_alpha   90.00
_cell.angle_beta   90.00
_cell.angle_gamma   90.00
#
_symmetry.space_group_name_H-M   'P 1'
#
loop_
_entity.id
_entity.type
_entity.pdbx_description
1 polymer ?
#
loop_
_entity_poly.entity_id
_entity_poly.type
_entity_poly.pdbx_seq_one_letter_code
_entity_poly.pdbx_strand_id
1 'polypeptide(L)'
;MAPIIGKSPKTGKHHPGPFQDILEVARLLSSSTIPEKVIEAVLTHLCERLGKRSRCALLEGDDLRLQFWAGEHSCPVGGLLVDKNSIVWDVVNKGIAINLTDPRQTNGYTHSLAEPIKIKSIIPLTYVDPITQQKKKLGALIIDSGQEGVPISEEDFEYLQVIGQLISAIAGRTELIEQLMTSCRRQEAILLQTAHNFRNSIAVIGGFSQRIAQLTIDKELAAKATHLHEEVKTLEAHLAEFETYMNLKT
;
A
#
# COMPACT_ATOMS: atom_id res chain seq x y z
N MET A 1 55.27 -31.82 25.21
CA MET A 1 55.19 -30.71 24.22
C MET A 1 53.97 -30.96 23.34
N ALA A 2 52.84 -30.29 23.56
CA ALA A 2 51.68 -30.39 22.73
C ALA A 2 51.61 -29.19 21.77
N PRO A 3 51.18 -29.37 20.51
CA PRO A 3 51.15 -28.27 19.54
C PRO A 3 49.99 -27.32 19.80
N ILE A 4 50.30 -26.04 19.77
CA ILE A 4 49.36 -24.93 19.84
C ILE A 4 48.58 -24.88 18.52
N ILE A 5 47.28 -25.21 18.60
CA ILE A 5 46.36 -25.04 17.46
C ILE A 5 46.07 -23.54 17.32
N GLY A 6 46.62 -22.94 16.28
CA GLY A 6 46.35 -21.57 15.88
C GLY A 6 44.86 -21.39 15.55
N LYS A 7 44.20 -20.40 16.16
CA LYS A 7 42.86 -19.94 15.80
C LYS A 7 42.95 -19.32 14.39
N SER A 8 42.23 -19.91 13.45
CA SER A 8 41.97 -19.33 12.12
C SER A 8 41.41 -17.91 12.28
N PRO A 9 41.81 -16.96 11.42
CA PRO A 9 41.22 -15.63 11.42
C PRO A 9 39.77 -15.75 10.99
N LYS A 10 38.88 -15.15 11.78
CA LYS A 10 37.47 -14.95 11.39
C LYS A 10 37.50 -14.20 10.06
N THR A 11 37.08 -14.85 8.98
CA THR A 11 36.81 -14.21 7.68
C THR A 11 35.83 -13.07 7.93
N GLY A 12 36.33 -11.84 7.85
CA GLY A 12 35.50 -10.64 7.87
C GLY A 12 34.48 -10.77 6.72
N LYS A 13 33.21 -10.78 7.07
CA LYS A 13 32.15 -10.61 6.07
C LYS A 13 32.41 -9.25 5.44
N HIS A 14 32.82 -9.22 4.18
CA HIS A 14 32.81 -8.01 3.38
C HIS A 14 31.35 -7.56 3.32
N HIS A 15 30.97 -6.55 4.10
CA HIS A 15 29.70 -5.89 3.89
C HIS A 15 29.79 -5.15 2.55
N PRO A 16 28.87 -5.40 1.63
CA PRO A 16 28.79 -4.63 0.39
C PRO A 16 28.70 -3.15 0.72
N GLY A 17 29.26 -2.29 -0.14
CA GLY A 17 29.19 -0.85 0.10
C GLY A 17 27.73 -0.33 0.08
N PRO A 18 27.46 0.85 0.66
CA PRO A 18 26.08 1.38 0.79
C PRO A 18 25.28 1.37 -0.50
N PHE A 19 25.93 1.59 -1.63
CA PHE A 19 25.29 1.56 -2.94
C PHE A 19 24.80 0.16 -3.36
N GLN A 20 25.58 -0.88 -3.08
CA GLN A 20 25.20 -2.25 -3.38
C GLN A 20 24.01 -2.70 -2.52
N ASP A 21 23.96 -2.25 -1.27
CA ASP A 21 22.84 -2.50 -0.36
C ASP A 21 21.56 -1.82 -0.82
N ILE A 22 21.64 -0.58 -1.30
CA ILE A 22 20.48 0.14 -1.87
C ILE A 22 19.94 -0.61 -3.11
N LEU A 23 20.83 -1.12 -3.97
CA LEU A 23 20.43 -1.95 -5.12
C LEU A 23 19.77 -3.25 -4.68
N GLU A 24 20.25 -3.90 -3.64
CA GLU A 24 19.65 -5.12 -3.12
C GLU A 24 18.26 -4.84 -2.54
N VAL A 25 18.10 -3.79 -1.74
CA VAL A 25 16.77 -3.36 -1.26
C VAL A 25 15.85 -3.01 -2.43
N ALA A 26 16.32 -2.32 -3.46
CA ALA A 26 15.51 -2.03 -4.65
C ALA A 26 15.08 -3.30 -5.40
N ARG A 27 15.91 -4.34 -5.43
CA ARG A 27 15.54 -5.65 -5.97
C ARG A 27 14.48 -6.35 -5.11
N LEU A 28 14.66 -6.35 -3.78
CA LEU A 28 13.67 -6.89 -2.84
C LEU A 28 12.32 -6.20 -3.03
N LEU A 29 12.32 -4.87 -3.11
CA LEU A 29 11.14 -4.05 -3.35
C LEU A 29 10.44 -4.36 -4.69
N SER A 30 11.18 -4.87 -5.67
CA SER A 30 10.65 -5.24 -7.00
C SER A 30 10.33 -6.73 -7.13
N SER A 31 10.65 -7.55 -6.13
CA SER A 31 10.59 -9.01 -6.22
C SER A 31 9.20 -9.61 -6.04
N SER A 32 8.27 -8.85 -5.48
CA SER A 32 6.90 -9.31 -5.22
C SER A 32 5.89 -8.20 -5.46
N THR A 33 4.69 -8.59 -5.84
CA THR A 33 3.51 -7.70 -5.92
C THR A 33 2.75 -7.61 -4.60
N ILE A 34 3.16 -8.40 -3.59
CA ILE A 34 2.54 -8.45 -2.27
C ILE A 34 3.35 -7.54 -1.33
N PRO A 35 2.82 -6.35 -0.94
CA PRO A 35 3.56 -5.35 -0.17
C PRO A 35 4.09 -5.87 1.16
N GLU A 36 3.30 -6.68 1.86
CA GLU A 36 3.64 -7.23 3.17
C GLU A 36 4.94 -8.06 3.11
N LYS A 37 5.03 -8.97 2.14
CA LYS A 37 6.23 -9.82 1.93
C LYS A 37 7.46 -8.98 1.58
N VAL A 38 7.25 -7.91 0.85
CA VAL A 38 8.33 -6.99 0.47
C VAL A 38 8.85 -6.24 1.69
N ILE A 39 7.96 -5.70 2.52
CA ILE A 39 8.33 -5.00 3.75
C ILE A 39 9.07 -5.95 4.70
N GLU A 40 8.56 -7.16 4.92
CA GLU A 40 9.22 -8.17 5.75
C GLU A 40 10.63 -8.51 5.26
N ALA A 41 10.81 -8.71 3.94
CA ALA A 41 12.12 -9.00 3.35
C ALA A 41 13.10 -7.83 3.55
N VAL A 42 12.64 -6.59 3.37
CA VAL A 42 13.47 -5.40 3.62
C VAL A 42 13.84 -5.27 5.08
N LEU A 43 12.91 -5.48 6.01
CA LEU A 43 13.19 -5.44 7.44
C LEU A 43 14.20 -6.52 7.85
N THR A 44 14.08 -7.73 7.31
CA THR A 44 15.05 -8.83 7.54
C THR A 44 16.43 -8.43 7.03
N HIS A 45 16.52 -7.91 5.81
CA HIS A 45 17.78 -7.43 5.24
C HIS A 45 18.43 -6.32 6.10
N LEU A 46 17.64 -5.33 6.56
CA LEU A 46 18.13 -4.27 7.45
C LEU A 46 18.64 -4.84 8.79
N CYS A 47 17.91 -5.82 9.36
CA CYS A 47 18.32 -6.47 10.59
C CYS A 47 19.66 -7.20 10.44
N GLU A 48 19.84 -7.94 9.35
CA GLU A 48 21.08 -8.68 9.07
C GLU A 48 22.26 -7.74 8.80
N ARG A 49 22.04 -6.69 8.01
CA ARG A 49 23.08 -5.73 7.63
C ARG A 49 23.57 -4.90 8.83
N LEU A 50 22.63 -4.35 9.59
CA LEU A 50 22.95 -3.43 10.68
C LEU A 50 23.25 -4.14 12.01
N GLY A 51 22.92 -5.45 12.09
CA GLY A 51 22.95 -6.17 13.37
C GLY A 51 21.99 -5.59 14.41
N LYS A 52 20.87 -4.98 13.96
CA LYS A 52 19.91 -4.27 14.79
C LYS A 52 18.50 -4.73 14.49
N ARG A 53 17.60 -4.56 15.45
CA ARG A 53 16.18 -4.89 15.24
C ARG A 53 15.52 -3.82 14.35
N SER A 54 14.62 -4.26 13.49
CA SER A 54 13.85 -3.39 12.62
C SER A 54 12.36 -3.63 12.79
N ARG A 55 11.58 -2.56 12.76
CA ARG A 55 10.13 -2.58 12.89
C ARG A 55 9.50 -1.58 11.95
N CYS A 56 8.32 -1.92 11.44
CA CYS A 56 7.52 -1.01 10.64
C CYS A 56 6.14 -0.84 11.29
N ALA A 57 5.81 0.40 11.61
CA ALA A 57 4.49 0.79 12.06
C ALA A 57 3.75 1.46 10.91
N LEU A 58 2.54 1.01 10.60
CA LEU A 58 1.69 1.57 9.55
C LEU A 58 0.41 2.17 10.12
N LEU A 59 -0.12 3.17 9.43
CA LEU A 59 -1.40 3.79 9.76
C LEU A 59 -2.55 2.89 9.32
N GLU A 60 -3.46 2.60 10.25
CA GLU A 60 -4.77 1.97 10.02
C GLU A 60 -5.86 2.93 10.50
N GLY A 61 -6.44 3.68 9.58
CA GLY A 61 -7.33 4.79 9.94
C GLY A 61 -6.59 5.87 10.74
N ASP A 62 -7.04 6.13 11.96
CA ASP A 62 -6.44 7.12 12.87
C ASP A 62 -5.44 6.52 13.87
N ASP A 63 -5.11 5.25 13.72
CA ASP A 63 -4.21 4.52 14.61
C ASP A 63 -2.92 4.11 13.91
N LEU A 64 -1.81 4.12 14.64
CA LEU A 64 -0.52 3.63 14.18
C LEU A 64 -0.22 2.29 14.86
N ARG A 65 -0.04 1.22 14.05
CA ARG A 65 0.18 -0.15 14.56
C ARG A 65 1.49 -0.72 14.07
N LEU A 66 2.20 -1.42 14.95
CA LEU A 66 3.37 -2.23 14.58
C LEU A 66 2.88 -3.47 13.83
N GLN A 67 3.12 -3.53 12.52
CA GLN A 67 2.65 -4.62 11.67
C GLN A 67 3.77 -5.60 11.32
N PHE A 68 4.97 -5.09 11.06
CA PHE A 68 6.10 -5.90 10.62
C PHE A 68 7.32 -5.66 11.49
N TRP A 69 8.12 -6.72 11.68
CA TRP A 69 9.35 -6.65 12.45
C TRP A 69 10.35 -7.73 12.03
N ALA A 70 11.64 -7.47 12.27
CA ALA A 70 12.72 -8.45 12.17
C ALA A 70 13.70 -8.27 13.33
N GLY A 71 14.38 -9.36 13.71
CA GLY A 71 15.25 -9.46 14.88
C GLY A 71 14.52 -9.96 16.12
N GLU A 72 15.31 -10.29 17.15
CA GLU A 72 14.78 -10.82 18.41
C GLU A 72 14.13 -9.72 19.26
N HIS A 73 12.92 -9.95 19.71
CA HIS A 73 12.17 -9.07 20.59
C HIS A 73 11.80 -9.82 21.88
N SER A 74 11.99 -9.17 23.02
CA SER A 74 11.66 -9.70 24.35
C SER A 74 10.16 -9.81 24.63
N CYS A 75 9.33 -9.15 23.81
CA CYS A 75 7.87 -9.19 23.92
C CYS A 75 7.23 -9.26 22.52
N PRO A 76 5.98 -9.76 22.41
CA PRO A 76 5.23 -9.71 21.16
C PRO A 76 5.06 -8.25 20.69
N VAL A 77 5.38 -7.98 19.43
CA VAL A 77 5.28 -6.62 18.85
C VAL A 77 4.21 -6.50 17.77
N GLY A 78 3.77 -7.62 17.20
CA GLY A 78 2.77 -7.63 16.12
C GLY A 78 1.40 -7.13 16.57
N GLY A 79 0.84 -6.19 15.81
CA GLY A 79 -0.45 -5.57 16.09
C GLY A 79 -0.46 -4.57 17.24
N LEU A 80 0.71 -4.29 17.86
CA LEU A 80 0.82 -3.36 18.98
C LEU A 80 0.46 -1.94 18.54
N LEU A 81 -0.49 -1.33 19.26
CA LEU A 81 -0.89 0.06 19.08
C LEU A 81 0.23 0.99 19.57
N VAL A 82 0.65 1.91 18.73
CA VAL A 82 1.64 2.94 19.09
C VAL A 82 0.91 4.09 19.77
N ASP A 83 1.31 4.39 21.00
CA ASP A 83 0.71 5.49 21.79
C ASP A 83 0.84 6.84 21.08
N LYS A 84 -0.25 7.61 21.06
CA LYS A 84 -0.34 8.93 20.39
C LYS A 84 0.63 9.97 20.97
N ASN A 85 1.03 9.81 22.25
CA ASN A 85 2.03 10.67 22.90
C ASN A 85 3.47 10.13 22.76
N SER A 86 3.69 9.14 21.89
CA SER A 86 5.02 8.61 21.64
C SER A 86 5.80 9.47 20.65
N ILE A 87 7.12 9.41 20.76
CA ILE A 87 8.02 10.08 19.80
C ILE A 87 7.85 9.54 18.37
N VAL A 88 7.36 8.29 18.18
CA VAL A 88 7.09 7.73 16.87
C VAL A 88 5.94 8.48 16.20
N TRP A 89 4.87 8.78 16.94
CA TRP A 89 3.78 9.60 16.45
C TRP A 89 4.21 11.02 16.09
N ASP A 90 5.10 11.60 16.89
CA ASP A 90 5.65 12.94 16.63
C ASP A 90 6.43 12.97 15.31
N VAL A 91 7.26 11.94 15.05
CA VAL A 91 7.96 11.75 13.78
C VAL A 91 7.02 11.58 12.60
N VAL A 92 6.00 10.74 12.71
CA VAL A 92 4.99 10.54 11.65
C VAL A 92 4.24 11.84 11.37
N ASN A 93 3.90 12.59 12.41
CA ASN A 93 3.17 13.84 12.28
C ASN A 93 3.98 14.96 11.63
N LYS A 94 5.24 15.11 12.04
CA LYS A 94 6.16 16.11 11.50
C LYS A 94 6.74 15.73 10.14
N GLY A 95 6.81 14.43 9.84
CA GLY A 95 7.43 13.91 8.62
C GLY A 95 8.94 14.16 8.56
N ILE A 96 9.61 14.21 9.72
CA ILE A 96 11.05 14.46 9.89
C ILE A 96 11.67 13.26 10.59
N ALA A 97 12.70 12.67 9.97
CA ALA A 97 13.45 11.56 10.55
C ALA A 97 14.26 12.02 11.77
N ILE A 98 14.36 11.16 12.78
CA ILE A 98 15.10 11.44 14.02
C ILE A 98 16.02 10.26 14.35
N ASN A 99 17.27 10.56 14.67
CA ASN A 99 18.25 9.63 15.22
C ASN A 99 18.44 9.92 16.71
N LEU A 100 17.86 9.08 17.58
CA LEU A 100 17.94 9.24 19.03
C LEU A 100 19.19 8.52 19.56
N THR A 101 20.20 9.28 19.88
CA THR A 101 21.49 8.81 20.40
C THR A 101 21.64 9.02 21.92
N ASP A 102 20.83 9.89 22.52
CA ASP A 102 20.79 10.17 23.97
C ASP A 102 19.43 9.75 24.55
N PRO A 103 19.40 8.91 25.58
CA PRO A 103 18.17 8.50 26.26
C PRO A 103 17.29 9.65 26.77
N ARG A 104 17.87 10.80 27.05
CA ARG A 104 17.16 11.99 27.53
C ARG A 104 16.25 12.62 26.47
N GLN A 105 16.53 12.39 25.18
CA GLN A 105 15.73 12.90 24.07
C GLN A 105 14.31 12.31 24.05
N THR A 106 14.06 11.20 24.76
CA THR A 106 12.75 10.59 24.89
C THR A 106 11.99 10.97 26.15
N ASN A 107 12.55 11.88 26.98
CA ASN A 107 11.88 12.31 28.20
C ASN A 107 10.56 13.05 27.86
N GLY A 108 9.50 12.67 28.54
CA GLY A 108 8.15 13.23 28.32
C GLY A 108 7.31 12.48 27.27
N TYR A 109 7.89 11.52 26.54
CA TYR A 109 7.15 10.66 25.63
C TYR A 109 6.77 9.33 26.30
N THR A 110 5.61 8.79 25.88
CA THR A 110 5.18 7.45 26.27
C THR A 110 5.90 6.38 25.44
N HIS A 111 5.96 5.17 25.98
CA HIS A 111 6.55 4.01 25.32
C HIS A 111 5.49 2.94 25.13
N SER A 112 5.28 2.53 23.89
CA SER A 112 4.27 1.51 23.53
C SER A 112 4.72 0.08 23.84
N LEU A 113 6.03 -0.15 23.96
CA LEU A 113 6.58 -1.45 24.37
C LEU A 113 6.66 -1.54 25.90
N ALA A 114 6.47 -2.72 26.44
CA ALA A 114 6.62 -3.00 27.86
C ALA A 114 8.03 -2.64 28.38
N GLU A 115 9.04 -2.81 27.52
CA GLU A 115 10.41 -2.39 27.76
C GLU A 115 10.73 -1.11 26.98
N PRO A 116 10.93 0.04 27.65
CA PRO A 116 11.15 1.30 26.95
C PRO A 116 12.54 1.32 26.26
N ILE A 117 12.50 1.42 24.93
CA ILE A 117 13.70 1.55 24.11
C ILE A 117 13.89 3.03 23.80
N LYS A 118 14.93 3.61 24.40
CA LYS A 118 15.22 5.06 24.34
C LYS A 118 16.11 5.43 23.16
N ILE A 119 17.08 4.59 22.81
CA ILE A 119 18.01 4.80 21.69
C ILE A 119 17.49 4.07 20.46
N LYS A 120 17.15 4.82 19.42
CA LYS A 120 16.55 4.30 18.18
C LYS A 120 16.58 5.35 17.09
N SER A 121 16.56 4.90 15.84
CA SER A 121 16.29 5.77 14.70
C SER A 121 14.86 5.56 14.23
N ILE A 122 14.18 6.64 13.88
CA ILE A 122 12.79 6.64 13.43
C ILE A 122 12.72 7.43 12.13
N ILE A 123 12.31 6.74 11.06
CA ILE A 123 12.19 7.31 9.72
C ILE A 123 10.70 7.36 9.35
N PRO A 124 10.12 8.54 9.06
CA PRO A 124 8.73 8.64 8.65
C PRO A 124 8.55 8.04 7.24
N LEU A 125 7.52 7.25 7.08
CA LEU A 125 7.09 6.73 5.78
C LEU A 125 6.01 7.66 5.23
N THR A 126 6.32 8.37 4.15
CA THR A 126 5.41 9.36 3.56
C THR A 126 5.57 9.36 2.05
N TYR A 127 4.48 9.55 1.31
CA TYR A 127 4.53 9.75 -0.13
C TYR A 127 3.71 10.98 -0.56
N VAL A 128 3.94 11.47 -1.76
CA VAL A 128 3.13 12.53 -2.36
C VAL A 128 2.10 11.88 -3.26
N ASP A 129 0.82 12.06 -2.95
CA ASP A 129 -0.29 11.60 -3.77
C ASP A 129 -0.25 12.36 -5.12
N PRO A 130 -0.11 11.67 -6.26
CA PRO A 130 0.06 12.33 -7.55
C PRO A 130 -1.22 13.05 -8.03
N ILE A 131 -2.37 12.72 -7.49
CA ILE A 131 -3.66 13.32 -7.86
C ILE A 131 -3.89 14.60 -7.05
N THR A 132 -3.77 14.51 -5.72
CA THR A 132 -4.05 15.63 -4.83
C THR A 132 -2.83 16.51 -4.54
N GLN A 133 -1.62 16.07 -4.93
CA GLN A 133 -0.32 16.69 -4.60
C GLN A 133 -0.10 16.87 -3.09
N GLN A 134 -0.85 16.18 -2.27
CA GLN A 134 -0.72 16.24 -0.82
C GLN A 134 0.25 15.17 -0.32
N LYS A 135 1.04 15.52 0.69
CA LYS A 135 1.90 14.57 1.39
C LYS A 135 1.05 13.71 2.31
N LYS A 136 0.95 12.42 2.01
CA LYS A 136 0.27 11.41 2.81
C LYS A 136 1.26 10.71 3.75
N LYS A 137 0.81 10.42 4.95
CA LYS A 137 1.54 9.67 5.97
C LYS A 137 1.16 8.20 5.85
N LEU A 138 2.15 7.31 5.83
CA LEU A 138 1.95 5.86 5.80
C LEU A 138 2.30 5.22 7.15
N GLY A 139 3.28 5.80 7.87
CA GLY A 139 3.76 5.25 9.11
C GLY A 139 5.18 5.61 9.44
N ALA A 140 5.92 4.69 10.08
CA ALA A 140 7.33 4.85 10.43
C ALA A 140 8.11 3.54 10.36
N LEU A 141 9.36 3.63 9.90
CA LEU A 141 10.40 2.61 10.08
C LEU A 141 11.17 2.93 11.35
N ILE A 142 11.37 1.92 12.21
CA ILE A 142 12.00 2.06 13.53
C ILE A 142 13.13 1.05 13.63
N ILE A 143 14.36 1.52 13.91
CA ILE A 143 15.54 0.67 14.07
C ILE A 143 16.15 0.91 15.45
N ASP A 144 16.49 -0.17 16.15
CA ASP A 144 17.13 -0.11 17.48
C ASP A 144 17.95 -1.37 17.78
N SER A 145 18.77 -1.31 18.81
CA SER A 145 19.55 -2.43 19.36
C SER A 145 18.98 -2.99 20.65
N GLY A 146 17.69 -2.79 20.90
CA GLY A 146 17.04 -3.25 22.12
C GLY A 146 17.56 -2.58 23.38
N GLN A 147 17.72 -3.38 24.42
CA GLN A 147 18.23 -2.94 25.74
C GLN A 147 19.71 -2.56 25.70
N GLU A 148 20.48 -3.02 24.71
CA GLU A 148 21.88 -2.68 24.57
C GLU A 148 22.10 -1.17 24.39
N GLY A 149 21.12 -0.49 23.79
CA GLY A 149 21.14 0.97 23.63
C GLY A 149 22.29 1.49 22.77
N VAL A 150 22.76 0.71 21.80
CA VAL A 150 23.82 1.11 20.88
C VAL A 150 23.25 2.04 19.80
N PRO A 151 23.76 3.29 19.70
CA PRO A 151 23.27 4.24 18.68
C PRO A 151 23.52 3.76 17.26
N ILE A 152 22.76 4.31 16.32
CA ILE A 152 22.96 4.15 14.88
C ILE A 152 23.91 5.26 14.43
N SER A 153 24.90 4.92 13.58
CA SER A 153 25.82 5.90 13.01
C SER A 153 25.09 6.88 12.08
N GLU A 154 25.64 8.08 11.86
CA GLU A 154 25.04 9.03 10.91
C GLU A 154 25.00 8.48 9.49
N GLU A 155 26.02 7.73 9.07
CA GLU A 155 26.04 7.07 7.75
C GLU A 155 24.90 6.05 7.60
N ASP A 156 24.69 5.20 8.62
CA ASP A 156 23.57 4.25 8.62
C ASP A 156 22.23 4.97 8.73
N PHE A 157 22.17 6.10 9.43
CA PHE A 157 20.95 6.90 9.52
C PHE A 157 20.56 7.51 8.16
N GLU A 158 21.53 8.06 7.41
CA GLU A 158 21.31 8.55 6.04
C GLU A 158 20.86 7.41 5.11
N TYR A 159 21.51 6.24 5.20
CA TYR A 159 21.10 5.05 4.47
C TYR A 159 19.65 4.67 4.79
N LEU A 160 19.25 4.64 6.08
CA LEU A 160 17.89 4.33 6.50
C LEU A 160 16.86 5.34 5.98
N GLN A 161 17.21 6.61 5.85
CA GLN A 161 16.34 7.61 5.24
C GLN A 161 16.05 7.29 3.76
N VAL A 162 17.07 6.87 3.00
CA VAL A 162 16.90 6.42 1.60
C VAL A 162 16.00 5.19 1.55
N ILE A 163 16.21 4.20 2.41
CA ILE A 163 15.37 3.00 2.47
C ILE A 163 13.92 3.35 2.83
N GLY A 164 13.72 4.25 3.80
CA GLY A 164 12.38 4.74 4.14
C GLY A 164 11.66 5.39 2.97
N GLN A 165 12.37 6.18 2.15
CA GLN A 165 11.81 6.76 0.92
C GLN A 165 11.43 5.69 -0.10
N LEU A 166 12.26 4.66 -0.29
CA LEU A 166 11.97 3.55 -1.20
C LEU A 166 10.74 2.75 -0.74
N ILE A 167 10.65 2.40 0.55
CA ILE A 167 9.48 1.73 1.13
C ILE A 167 8.23 2.60 0.92
N SER A 168 8.33 3.89 1.21
CA SER A 168 7.23 4.85 1.07
C SER A 168 6.73 4.95 -0.38
N ALA A 169 7.63 4.99 -1.35
CA ALA A 169 7.29 5.06 -2.77
C ALA A 169 6.51 3.83 -3.22
N ILE A 170 6.89 2.63 -2.76
CA ILE A 170 6.22 1.38 -3.12
C ILE A 170 4.89 1.24 -2.40
N ALA A 171 4.83 1.50 -1.10
CA ALA A 171 3.58 1.45 -0.35
C ALA A 171 2.55 2.47 -0.91
N GLY A 172 2.99 3.70 -1.23
CA GLY A 172 2.14 4.70 -1.89
C GLY A 172 1.66 4.26 -3.27
N ARG A 173 2.52 3.63 -4.08
CA ARG A 173 2.13 3.07 -5.38
C ARG A 173 1.07 1.98 -5.23
N THR A 174 1.21 1.10 -4.26
CA THR A 174 0.24 0.03 -4.00
C THR A 174 -1.12 0.60 -3.63
N GLU A 175 -1.17 1.56 -2.70
CA GLU A 175 -2.42 2.25 -2.32
C GLU A 175 -3.11 2.88 -3.54
N LEU A 176 -2.35 3.54 -4.43
CA LEU A 176 -2.89 4.14 -5.64
C LEU A 176 -3.46 3.11 -6.62
N ILE A 177 -2.79 1.96 -6.78
CA ILE A 177 -3.28 0.86 -7.63
C ILE A 177 -4.60 0.32 -7.06
N GLU A 178 -4.71 0.10 -5.77
CA GLU A 178 -5.94 -0.36 -5.12
C GLU A 178 -7.09 0.63 -5.27
N GLN A 179 -6.82 1.92 -5.09
CA GLN A 179 -7.81 2.98 -5.32
C GLN A 179 -8.28 3.00 -6.77
N LEU A 180 -7.35 2.88 -7.74
CA LEU A 180 -7.68 2.82 -9.16
C LEU A 180 -8.53 1.61 -9.48
N MET A 181 -8.16 0.41 -9.02
CA MET A 181 -8.93 -0.81 -9.22
C MET A 181 -10.34 -0.71 -8.63
N THR A 182 -10.45 -0.14 -7.43
CA THR A 182 -11.76 0.09 -6.78
C THR A 182 -12.62 1.06 -7.60
N SER A 183 -12.02 2.14 -8.11
CA SER A 183 -12.70 3.11 -8.97
C SER A 183 -13.17 2.46 -10.28
N CYS A 184 -12.32 1.66 -10.93
CA CYS A 184 -12.67 0.94 -12.15
C CYS A 184 -13.86 -0.01 -11.92
N ARG A 185 -13.82 -0.83 -10.86
CA ARG A 185 -14.92 -1.73 -10.51
C ARG A 185 -16.25 -0.99 -10.27
N ARG A 186 -16.17 0.17 -9.61
CA ARG A 186 -17.34 1.01 -9.39
C ARG A 186 -17.91 1.56 -10.69
N GLN A 187 -17.04 1.99 -11.62
CA GLN A 187 -17.46 2.45 -12.95
C GLN A 187 -18.12 1.34 -13.75
N GLU A 188 -17.53 0.14 -13.76
CA GLU A 188 -18.13 -1.03 -14.41
C GLU A 188 -19.52 -1.35 -13.84
N ALA A 189 -19.69 -1.36 -12.53
CA ALA A 189 -20.99 -1.61 -11.90
C ALA A 189 -22.03 -0.56 -12.31
N ILE A 190 -21.65 0.72 -12.39
CA ILE A 190 -22.54 1.79 -12.85
C ILE A 190 -22.92 1.59 -14.31
N LEU A 191 -21.99 1.23 -15.18
CA LEU A 191 -22.25 0.98 -16.59
C LEU A 191 -23.20 -0.19 -16.80
N LEU A 192 -23.00 -1.32 -16.10
CA LEU A 192 -23.90 -2.48 -16.15
C LEU A 192 -25.30 -2.14 -15.64
N GLN A 193 -25.41 -1.41 -14.54
CA GLN A 193 -26.71 -0.96 -14.03
C GLN A 193 -27.42 -0.03 -15.02
N THR A 194 -26.67 0.85 -15.66
CA THR A 194 -27.19 1.77 -16.68
C THR A 194 -27.68 1.00 -17.91
N ALA A 195 -26.92 0.02 -18.39
CA ALA A 195 -27.32 -0.85 -19.50
C ALA A 195 -28.61 -1.61 -19.17
N HIS A 196 -28.72 -2.16 -17.97
CA HIS A 196 -29.95 -2.83 -17.52
C HIS A 196 -31.16 -1.88 -17.50
N ASN A 197 -31.00 -0.64 -17.03
CA ASN A 197 -32.06 0.36 -17.03
C ASN A 197 -32.48 0.75 -18.45
N PHE A 198 -31.53 0.90 -19.37
CA PHE A 198 -31.80 1.14 -20.78
C PHE A 198 -32.55 -0.02 -21.40
N ARG A 199 -32.15 -1.27 -21.15
CA ARG A 199 -32.88 -2.46 -21.65
C ARG A 199 -34.32 -2.43 -21.24
N ASN A 200 -34.62 -2.15 -19.99
CA ASN A 200 -36.00 -2.08 -19.51
C ASN A 200 -36.81 -0.98 -20.23
N SER A 201 -36.21 0.20 -20.42
CA SER A 201 -36.87 1.31 -21.12
C SER A 201 -37.13 0.99 -22.60
N ILE A 202 -36.14 0.42 -23.27
CA ILE A 202 -36.20 0.01 -24.67
C ILE A 202 -37.33 -1.07 -24.87
N ALA A 203 -37.38 -2.08 -23.98
CA ALA A 203 -38.42 -3.12 -24.01
C ALA A 203 -39.80 -2.53 -23.84
N VAL A 204 -39.98 -1.54 -22.96
CA VAL A 204 -41.29 -0.85 -22.80
C VAL A 204 -41.65 -0.08 -24.06
N ILE A 205 -40.73 0.68 -24.65
CA ILE A 205 -40.95 1.44 -25.90
C ILE A 205 -41.28 0.46 -27.03
N GLY A 206 -40.52 -0.63 -27.16
CA GLY A 206 -40.74 -1.67 -28.17
C GLY A 206 -42.12 -2.31 -28.05
N GLY A 207 -42.54 -2.64 -26.82
CA GLY A 207 -43.87 -3.18 -26.57
C GLY A 207 -45.02 -2.22 -26.96
N PHE A 208 -44.87 -0.93 -26.61
CA PHE A 208 -45.87 0.07 -27.01
C PHE A 208 -45.88 0.33 -28.51
N SER A 209 -44.73 0.44 -29.18
CA SER A 209 -44.65 0.66 -30.61
C SER A 209 -45.29 -0.48 -31.38
N GLN A 210 -45.00 -1.73 -31.00
CA GLN A 210 -45.64 -2.91 -31.59
C GLN A 210 -47.16 -2.92 -31.39
N ARG A 211 -47.65 -2.60 -30.21
CA ARG A 211 -49.09 -2.54 -29.92
C ARG A 211 -49.80 -1.45 -30.71
N ILE A 212 -49.19 -0.28 -30.86
CA ILE A 212 -49.73 0.81 -31.69
C ILE A 212 -49.82 0.35 -33.15
N ALA A 213 -48.74 -0.22 -33.70
CA ALA A 213 -48.73 -0.72 -35.09
C ALA A 213 -49.84 -1.75 -35.37
N GLN A 214 -50.17 -2.60 -34.38
CA GLN A 214 -51.19 -3.64 -34.52
C GLN A 214 -52.64 -3.14 -34.34
N LEU A 215 -52.85 -2.15 -33.49
CA LEU A 215 -54.20 -1.74 -33.09
C LEU A 215 -54.72 -0.48 -33.82
N THR A 216 -53.83 0.31 -34.45
CA THR A 216 -54.28 1.53 -35.13
C THR A 216 -54.88 1.24 -36.49
N ILE A 217 -55.97 1.95 -36.83
CA ILE A 217 -56.64 1.93 -38.15
C ILE A 217 -55.93 2.91 -39.11
N ASP A 218 -55.25 3.91 -38.58
CA ASP A 218 -54.48 4.90 -39.35
C ASP A 218 -53.21 4.25 -39.92
N LYS A 219 -53.12 4.16 -41.24
CA LYS A 219 -52.04 3.52 -41.96
C LYS A 219 -50.69 4.29 -41.78
N GLU A 220 -50.72 5.62 -41.70
CA GLU A 220 -49.54 6.43 -41.53
C GLU A 220 -48.95 6.24 -40.10
N LEU A 221 -49.81 6.22 -39.09
CA LEU A 221 -49.44 5.96 -37.72
C LEU A 221 -48.92 4.53 -37.54
N ALA A 222 -49.55 3.55 -38.20
CA ALA A 222 -49.07 2.16 -38.20
C ALA A 222 -47.65 2.04 -38.78
N ALA A 223 -47.39 2.71 -39.92
CA ALA A 223 -46.07 2.70 -40.55
C ALA A 223 -45.00 3.34 -39.65
N LYS A 224 -45.31 4.47 -39.01
CA LYS A 224 -44.41 5.14 -38.04
C LYS A 224 -44.14 4.26 -36.81
N ALA A 225 -45.14 3.59 -36.28
CA ALA A 225 -44.99 2.69 -35.15
C ALA A 225 -44.17 1.43 -35.49
N THR A 226 -44.29 0.92 -36.70
CA THR A 226 -43.48 -0.20 -37.21
C THR A 226 -42.02 0.22 -37.32
N HIS A 227 -41.74 1.40 -37.91
CA HIS A 227 -40.38 1.90 -38.04
C HIS A 227 -39.74 2.13 -36.64
N LEU A 228 -40.49 2.69 -35.69
CA LEU A 228 -40.02 2.84 -34.32
C LEU A 228 -39.67 1.47 -33.68
N HIS A 229 -40.48 0.45 -33.94
CA HIS A 229 -40.22 -0.89 -33.45
C HIS A 229 -38.93 -1.52 -34.04
N GLU A 230 -38.62 -1.24 -35.30
CA GLU A 230 -37.39 -1.67 -35.97
C GLU A 230 -36.18 -0.98 -35.35
N GLU A 231 -36.25 0.34 -35.09
CA GLU A 231 -35.18 1.08 -34.37
C GLU A 231 -34.95 0.54 -32.96
N VAL A 232 -36.01 0.19 -32.24
CA VAL A 232 -35.90 -0.42 -30.92
C VAL A 232 -35.13 -1.74 -30.99
N LYS A 233 -35.39 -2.63 -31.97
CA LYS A 233 -34.62 -3.87 -32.14
C LYS A 233 -33.17 -3.64 -32.44
N THR A 234 -32.86 -2.58 -33.21
CA THR A 234 -31.46 -2.18 -33.47
C THR A 234 -30.78 -1.74 -32.17
N LEU A 235 -31.43 -0.94 -31.31
CA LEU A 235 -30.93 -0.54 -30.02
C LEU A 235 -30.75 -1.73 -29.06
N GLU A 236 -31.65 -2.69 -29.05
CA GLU A 236 -31.50 -3.93 -28.26
C GLU A 236 -30.28 -4.74 -28.69
N ALA A 237 -30.00 -4.84 -30.00
CA ALA A 237 -28.82 -5.51 -30.52
C ALA A 237 -27.52 -4.80 -30.06
N HIS A 238 -27.44 -3.46 -30.20
CA HIS A 238 -26.27 -2.70 -29.74
C HIS A 238 -26.07 -2.82 -28.22
N LEU A 239 -27.15 -2.83 -27.45
CA LEU A 239 -27.07 -3.02 -26.01
C LEU A 239 -26.53 -4.41 -25.63
N ALA A 240 -26.94 -5.44 -26.34
CA ALA A 240 -26.46 -6.81 -26.16
C ALA A 240 -24.94 -6.93 -26.49
N GLU A 241 -24.52 -6.28 -27.58
CA GLU A 241 -23.08 -6.20 -27.92
C GLU A 241 -22.27 -5.48 -26.82
N PHE A 242 -22.78 -4.35 -26.31
CA PHE A 242 -22.14 -3.62 -25.21
C PHE A 242 -22.01 -4.48 -23.94
N GLU A 243 -23.07 -5.18 -23.54
CA GLU A 243 -23.02 -6.07 -22.37
C GLU A 243 -22.05 -7.23 -22.56
N THR A 244 -22.01 -7.81 -23.77
CA THR A 244 -21.05 -8.87 -24.12
C THR A 244 -19.61 -8.34 -24.00
N TYR A 245 -19.34 -7.14 -24.50
CA TYR A 245 -18.04 -6.50 -24.38
C TYR A 245 -17.65 -6.25 -22.92
N MET A 246 -18.57 -5.82 -22.07
CA MET A 246 -18.34 -5.61 -20.65
C MET A 246 -18.03 -6.93 -19.92
N ASN A 247 -18.78 -8.00 -20.22
CA ASN A 247 -18.60 -9.31 -19.58
C ASN A 247 -17.34 -10.05 -20.03
N LEU A 248 -16.77 -9.73 -21.21
CA LEU A 248 -15.50 -10.30 -21.67
C LEU A 248 -14.26 -9.66 -21.00
N LYS A 249 -14.44 -8.54 -20.28
CA LYS A 249 -13.37 -7.84 -19.56
C LYS A 249 -13.30 -8.18 -18.07
N THR A 250 -14.26 -8.92 -17.55
CA THR A 250 -14.31 -9.43 -16.18
C THR A 250 -13.73 -10.82 -16.11
#